data_db755921c236741a3403a0193d180ad8
#
_entry.id   db755921c236741a3403a0193d180ad8
#
_cell.length_a   1.000
_cell.length_b   1.000
_cell.length_c   1.000
_cell.angle_alpha   90.00
_cell.angle_beta   90.00
_cell.angle_gamma   90.00
#
_symmetry.space_group_name_H-M   'P 1'
#
loop_
_entity.id
_entity.type
_entity.pdbx_description
1 polymer ?
#
loop_
_entity_poly.entity_id
_entity_poly.type
_entity_poly.pdbx_seq_one_letter_code
_entity_poly.pdbx_strand_id
1 'polypeptide(L)'
;MKPRYKDRIKELRRVKASTILPNPKNWRSHPVSQREALSGVLEAVGIADVVLATELPDGRLMMVDGHLRQDLLGNEEVPVAVLDLTPEEADLVLLTHDSLAGMAEVDEEKLQSLIDEMQISDERFDALLASFETQEEEEPVKRSHHSDSTESFDEPDAKFKDAGEIHTYTLVFDDADQKDKWFNFIRWLNVNVDGETIGERLSQYIGE
;
A
#
# COMPACT_ATOMS: atom_id res chain seq x y z
N MET A 1 -32.19 25.73 4.48
CA MET A 1 -31.09 25.70 3.52
C MET A 1 -30.74 24.24 3.28
N LYS A 2 -30.71 23.72 2.05
CA LYS A 2 -30.25 22.34 1.81
C LYS A 2 -28.74 22.29 2.09
N PRO A 3 -28.21 21.25 2.77
CA PRO A 3 -26.78 21.14 3.02
C PRO A 3 -26.03 21.09 1.68
N ARG A 4 -24.86 21.70 1.63
CA ARG A 4 -23.98 21.70 0.43
C ARG A 4 -23.52 20.27 0.08
N TYR A 5 -23.34 19.43 1.09
CA TYR A 5 -22.92 18.03 0.96
C TYR A 5 -24.02 17.12 1.52
N LYS A 6 -24.21 15.98 0.89
CA LYS A 6 -25.14 14.96 1.37
C LYS A 6 -24.41 14.07 2.37
N ASP A 7 -25.08 13.74 3.46
CA ASP A 7 -24.68 12.61 4.28
C ASP A 7 -24.98 11.32 3.51
N ARG A 8 -23.99 10.46 3.38
CA ARG A 8 -24.05 9.19 2.65
C ARG A 8 -23.89 8.00 3.58
N ILE A 9 -23.81 8.21 4.89
CA ILE A 9 -23.85 7.13 5.88
C ILE A 9 -25.31 6.79 6.16
N LYS A 10 -25.73 5.62 5.69
CA LYS A 10 -27.09 5.11 5.90
C LYS A 10 -27.30 4.66 7.35
N GLU A 11 -26.31 3.94 7.88
CA GLU A 11 -26.33 3.41 9.27
C GLU A 11 -24.92 2.98 9.70
N LEU A 12 -24.77 2.79 11.02
CA LEU A 12 -23.65 2.09 11.64
C LEU A 12 -24.14 0.72 12.09
N ARG A 13 -23.48 -0.34 11.59
CA ARG A 13 -23.85 -1.73 11.87
C ARG A 13 -22.63 -2.46 12.42
N ARG A 14 -22.84 -3.40 13.35
CA ARG A 14 -21.77 -4.34 13.75
C ARG A 14 -22.02 -5.68 13.13
N VAL A 15 -21.02 -6.23 12.47
CA VAL A 15 -21.05 -7.54 11.82
C VAL A 15 -19.70 -8.23 11.97
N LYS A 16 -19.66 -9.55 11.81
CA LYS A 16 -18.39 -10.27 11.72
C LYS A 16 -17.64 -9.81 10.49
N ALA A 17 -16.35 -9.47 10.63
CA ALA A 17 -15.51 -9.01 9.53
C ALA A 17 -15.54 -10.00 8.34
N SER A 18 -15.49 -11.31 8.61
CA SER A 18 -15.53 -12.36 7.60
C SER A 18 -16.84 -12.41 6.76
N THR A 19 -17.92 -11.75 7.20
CA THR A 19 -19.19 -11.71 6.45
C THR A 19 -19.26 -10.59 5.40
N ILE A 20 -18.32 -9.66 5.44
CA ILE A 20 -18.22 -8.56 4.47
C ILE A 20 -17.48 -9.08 3.25
N LEU A 21 -18.04 -8.88 2.07
CA LEU A 21 -17.40 -9.31 0.82
C LEU A 21 -16.22 -8.39 0.49
N PRO A 22 -15.01 -8.92 0.24
CA PRO A 22 -13.90 -8.11 -0.22
C PRO A 22 -14.22 -7.53 -1.60
N ASN A 23 -13.80 -6.30 -1.85
CA ASN A 23 -14.02 -5.65 -3.13
C ASN A 23 -13.04 -6.20 -4.18
N PRO A 24 -13.51 -6.78 -5.29
CA PRO A 24 -12.63 -7.32 -6.33
C PRO A 24 -11.81 -6.24 -7.05
N LYS A 25 -12.19 -4.98 -6.94
CA LYS A 25 -11.46 -3.83 -7.48
C LYS A 25 -10.43 -3.25 -6.49
N ASN A 26 -10.26 -3.86 -5.31
CA ASN A 26 -9.22 -3.41 -4.39
C ASN A 26 -7.84 -3.61 -5.05
N TRP A 27 -7.19 -2.50 -5.35
CA TRP A 27 -5.89 -2.45 -6.04
C TRP A 27 -4.70 -2.47 -5.08
N ARG A 28 -4.94 -2.44 -3.78
CA ARG A 28 -3.90 -2.35 -2.76
C ARG A 28 -3.47 -3.71 -2.25
N SER A 29 -2.17 -3.83 -2.05
CA SER A 29 -1.55 -4.92 -1.30
C SER A 29 -0.98 -4.38 0.01
N HIS A 30 -1.03 -5.20 1.04
CA HIS A 30 -0.59 -4.81 2.39
C HIS A 30 0.69 -5.56 2.75
N PRO A 31 1.85 -4.89 2.83
CA PRO A 31 3.10 -5.51 3.24
C PRO A 31 3.03 -6.03 4.68
N VAL A 32 3.93 -6.94 5.03
CA VAL A 32 3.99 -7.57 6.36
C VAL A 32 4.11 -6.52 7.45
N SER A 33 4.99 -5.54 7.27
CA SER A 33 5.20 -4.45 8.22
C SER A 33 3.93 -3.65 8.53
N GLN A 34 3.09 -3.36 7.52
CA GLN A 34 1.82 -2.68 7.72
C GLN A 34 0.83 -3.55 8.51
N ARG A 35 0.82 -4.87 8.25
CA ARG A 35 -0.02 -5.82 8.98
C ARG A 35 0.39 -5.91 10.44
N GLU A 36 1.69 -5.97 10.72
CA GLU A 36 2.26 -6.02 12.07
C GLU A 36 1.96 -4.74 12.85
N ALA A 37 2.19 -3.57 12.25
CA ALA A 37 1.88 -2.29 12.87
C ALA A 37 0.38 -2.17 13.22
N LEU A 38 -0.52 -2.52 12.27
CA LEU A 38 -1.96 -2.48 12.55
C LEU A 38 -2.36 -3.51 13.61
N SER A 39 -1.73 -4.69 13.66
CA SER A 39 -1.97 -5.68 14.72
C SER A 39 -1.57 -5.10 16.09
N GLY A 40 -0.41 -4.40 16.16
CA GLY A 40 0.03 -3.70 17.36
C GLY A 40 -0.98 -2.65 17.84
N VAL A 41 -1.51 -1.83 16.93
CA VAL A 41 -2.56 -0.84 17.26
C VAL A 41 -3.82 -1.52 17.78
N LEU A 42 -4.28 -2.58 17.10
CA LEU A 42 -5.49 -3.32 17.50
C LEU A 42 -5.35 -3.96 18.90
N GLU A 43 -4.15 -4.44 19.24
CA GLU A 43 -3.89 -5.00 20.57
C GLU A 43 -3.78 -3.93 21.65
N ALA A 44 -3.12 -2.80 21.35
CA ALA A 44 -2.90 -1.73 22.32
C ALA A 44 -4.14 -0.87 22.58
N VAL A 45 -4.90 -0.57 21.54
CA VAL A 45 -6.03 0.39 21.58
C VAL A 45 -7.38 -0.29 21.37
N GLY A 46 -7.41 -1.40 20.61
CA GLY A 46 -8.65 -2.02 20.15
C GLY A 46 -9.12 -1.46 18.82
N ILE A 47 -10.39 -1.75 18.48
CA ILE A 47 -10.99 -1.31 17.21
C ILE A 47 -11.49 0.12 17.38
N ALA A 48 -10.71 1.09 16.95
CA ALA A 48 -10.97 2.53 17.04
C ALA A 48 -11.42 3.17 15.71
N ASP A 49 -11.66 2.36 14.68
CA ASP A 49 -12.02 2.81 13.33
C ASP A 49 -13.15 1.95 12.76
N VAL A 50 -13.77 2.38 11.66
CA VAL A 50 -14.89 1.69 11.01
C VAL A 50 -14.49 1.14 9.64
N VAL A 51 -15.13 0.04 9.22
CA VAL A 51 -15.08 -0.45 7.84
C VAL A 51 -16.12 0.32 7.03
N LEU A 52 -15.77 0.76 5.82
CA LEU A 52 -16.69 1.36 4.87
C LEU A 52 -17.23 0.27 3.92
N ALA A 53 -18.55 0.15 3.80
CA ALA A 53 -19.16 -0.82 2.91
C ALA A 53 -20.46 -0.29 2.27
N THR A 54 -20.81 -0.82 1.11
CA THR A 54 -22.12 -0.63 0.48
C THR A 54 -22.95 -1.90 0.61
N GLU A 55 -24.27 -1.76 0.68
CA GLU A 55 -25.18 -2.89 0.72
C GLU A 55 -25.58 -3.30 -0.71
N LEU A 56 -25.36 -4.57 -1.02
CA LEU A 56 -25.76 -5.16 -2.30
C LEU A 56 -27.28 -5.44 -2.31
N PRO A 57 -27.88 -5.64 -3.51
CA PRO A 57 -29.31 -5.95 -3.64
C PRO A 57 -29.76 -7.20 -2.88
N ASP A 58 -28.87 -8.12 -2.58
CA ASP A 58 -29.12 -9.34 -1.81
C ASP A 58 -28.92 -9.15 -0.28
N GLY A 59 -28.63 -7.92 0.16
CA GLY A 59 -28.43 -7.57 1.57
C GLY A 59 -27.02 -7.84 2.11
N ARG A 60 -26.11 -8.40 1.31
CA ARG A 60 -24.71 -8.56 1.70
C ARG A 60 -23.97 -7.22 1.62
N LEU A 61 -22.94 -7.07 2.42
CA LEU A 61 -22.08 -5.90 2.40
C LEU A 61 -20.88 -6.13 1.49
N MET A 62 -20.62 -5.18 0.57
CA MET A 62 -19.42 -5.11 -0.24
C MET A 62 -18.49 -4.04 0.31
N MET A 63 -17.26 -4.39 0.61
CA MET A 63 -16.29 -3.47 1.19
C MET A 63 -15.90 -2.35 0.22
N VAL A 64 -15.74 -1.15 0.77
CA VAL A 64 -15.17 0.02 0.10
C VAL A 64 -13.81 0.34 0.70
N ASP A 65 -13.70 0.32 2.04
CA ASP A 65 -12.43 0.46 2.75
C ASP A 65 -12.37 -0.44 3.99
N GLY A 66 -11.14 -0.81 4.41
CA GLY A 66 -10.88 -1.62 5.60
C GLY A 66 -10.47 -3.06 5.32
N HIS A 67 -9.98 -3.38 4.12
CA HIS A 67 -9.56 -4.75 3.73
C HIS A 67 -8.53 -5.34 4.69
N LEU A 68 -7.49 -4.58 5.07
CA LEU A 68 -6.48 -5.04 6.01
C LEU A 68 -7.08 -5.34 7.40
N ARG A 69 -8.01 -4.49 7.87
CA ARG A 69 -8.72 -4.73 9.13
C ARG A 69 -9.55 -6.01 9.08
N GLN A 70 -10.23 -6.26 7.96
CA GLN A 70 -10.97 -7.50 7.75
C GLN A 70 -10.07 -8.73 7.85
N ASP A 71 -8.92 -8.68 7.17
CA ASP A 71 -7.96 -9.78 7.15
C ASP A 71 -7.44 -10.13 8.55
N LEU A 72 -7.18 -9.11 9.38
CA LEU A 72 -6.65 -9.29 10.73
C LEU A 72 -7.73 -9.72 11.73
N LEU A 73 -8.94 -9.16 11.61
CA LEU A 73 -10.01 -9.36 12.59
C LEU A 73 -10.85 -10.62 12.33
N GLY A 74 -10.85 -11.13 11.09
CA GLY A 74 -11.45 -12.43 10.77
C GLY A 74 -12.91 -12.57 11.24
N ASN A 75 -13.13 -13.32 12.32
CA ASN A 75 -14.47 -13.57 12.87
C ASN A 75 -14.92 -12.59 13.96
N GLU A 76 -14.08 -11.60 14.30
CA GLU A 76 -14.46 -10.58 15.27
C GLU A 76 -15.55 -9.66 14.71
N GLU A 77 -16.36 -9.11 15.60
CA GLU A 77 -17.36 -8.11 15.24
C GLU A 77 -16.71 -6.74 15.04
N VAL A 78 -16.91 -6.17 13.86
CA VAL A 78 -16.38 -4.86 13.49
C VAL A 78 -17.49 -3.84 13.27
N PRO A 79 -17.28 -2.57 13.61
CA PRO A 79 -18.20 -1.50 13.23
C PRO A 79 -18.08 -1.21 11.73
N VAL A 80 -19.21 -1.11 11.05
CA VAL A 80 -19.33 -0.84 9.63
C VAL A 80 -20.19 0.38 9.40
N ALA A 81 -19.67 1.37 8.71
CA ALA A 81 -20.47 2.45 8.13
C ALA A 81 -21.04 1.96 6.78
N VAL A 82 -22.33 1.68 6.77
CA VAL A 82 -23.05 1.28 5.56
C VAL A 82 -23.37 2.53 4.75
N LEU A 83 -22.83 2.62 3.53
CA LEU A 83 -22.90 3.80 2.68
C LEU A 83 -24.02 3.66 1.64
N ASP A 84 -24.77 4.76 1.44
CA ASP A 84 -25.74 4.91 0.35
C ASP A 84 -25.04 5.48 -0.90
N LEU A 85 -24.25 4.64 -1.58
CA LEU A 85 -23.48 5.00 -2.77
C LEU A 85 -23.91 4.18 -3.97
N THR A 86 -23.86 4.78 -5.16
CA THR A 86 -23.88 3.99 -6.39
C THR A 86 -22.57 3.22 -6.56
N PRO A 87 -22.52 2.18 -7.43
CA PRO A 87 -21.26 1.48 -7.68
C PRO A 87 -20.12 2.41 -8.13
N GLU A 88 -20.41 3.41 -8.97
CA GLU A 88 -19.43 4.37 -9.46
C GLU A 88 -18.93 5.31 -8.35
N GLU A 89 -19.82 5.71 -7.44
CA GLU A 89 -19.45 6.52 -6.27
C GLU A 89 -18.61 5.70 -5.28
N ALA A 90 -18.92 4.41 -5.11
CA ALA A 90 -18.12 3.51 -4.27
C ALA A 90 -16.72 3.29 -4.85
N ASP A 91 -16.61 3.12 -6.17
CA ASP A 91 -15.33 3.03 -6.88
C ASP A 91 -14.50 4.32 -6.72
N LEU A 92 -15.14 5.48 -6.78
CA LEU A 92 -14.46 6.76 -6.56
C LEU A 92 -13.92 6.85 -5.12
N VAL A 93 -14.69 6.45 -4.12
CA VAL A 93 -14.23 6.43 -2.72
C VAL A 93 -13.08 5.43 -2.56
N LEU A 94 -13.19 4.20 -3.10
CA LEU A 94 -12.13 3.20 -3.08
C LEU A 94 -10.81 3.73 -3.69
N LEU A 95 -10.91 4.49 -4.78
CA LEU A 95 -9.75 5.07 -5.46
C LEU A 95 -9.09 6.19 -4.64
N THR A 96 -9.90 7.02 -3.97
CA THR A 96 -9.43 8.31 -3.45
C THR A 96 -9.23 8.33 -1.93
N HIS A 97 -9.86 7.46 -1.17
CA HIS A 97 -9.90 7.55 0.30
C HIS A 97 -8.51 7.68 0.93
N ASP A 98 -7.65 6.69 0.75
CA ASP A 98 -6.30 6.72 1.31
C ASP A 98 -5.34 7.58 0.48
N SER A 99 -5.57 7.71 -0.84
CA SER A 99 -4.74 8.57 -1.68
C SER A 99 -4.82 10.03 -1.23
N LEU A 100 -6.01 10.49 -0.83
CA LEU A 100 -6.19 11.83 -0.27
C LEU A 100 -5.55 11.96 1.12
N ALA A 101 -5.63 10.94 1.96
CA ALA A 101 -4.94 10.95 3.26
C ALA A 101 -3.42 11.03 3.08
N GLY A 102 -2.86 10.29 2.10
CA GLY A 102 -1.43 10.33 1.78
C GLY A 102 -0.93 11.62 1.12
N MET A 103 -1.83 12.55 0.74
CA MET A 103 -1.44 13.88 0.23
C MET A 103 -1.24 14.93 1.34
N ALA A 104 -1.52 14.58 2.60
CA ALA A 104 -1.29 15.49 3.71
C ALA A 104 0.22 15.68 3.93
N GLU A 105 0.63 16.93 4.12
CA GLU A 105 1.99 17.27 4.50
C GLU A 105 2.22 16.96 5.98
N VAL A 106 3.44 16.54 6.31
CA VAL A 106 3.84 16.20 7.69
C VAL A 106 4.42 17.45 8.35
N ASP A 107 3.95 17.75 9.55
CA ASP A 107 4.58 18.71 10.46
C ASP A 107 5.57 17.91 11.34
N GLU A 108 6.83 17.93 10.95
CA GLU A 108 7.88 17.09 11.54
C GLU A 108 8.08 17.37 13.04
N GLU A 109 8.03 18.63 13.46
CA GLU A 109 8.19 18.98 14.88
C GLU A 109 7.08 18.36 15.73
N LYS A 110 5.83 18.40 15.24
CA LYS A 110 4.69 17.79 15.95
C LYS A 110 4.73 16.27 15.90
N LEU A 111 5.15 15.69 14.79
CA LEU A 111 5.30 14.26 14.66
C LEU A 111 6.36 13.75 15.64
N GLN A 112 7.55 14.37 15.68
CA GLN A 112 8.61 13.98 16.60
C GLN A 112 8.18 14.13 18.06
N SER A 113 7.53 15.25 18.42
CA SER A 113 7.00 15.45 19.76
C SER A 113 6.01 14.34 20.16
N LEU A 114 5.13 13.93 19.26
CA LEU A 114 4.17 12.86 19.49
C LEU A 114 4.86 11.50 19.69
N ILE A 115 5.89 11.20 18.87
CA ILE A 115 6.68 9.95 19.00
C ILE A 115 7.37 9.91 20.36
N ASP A 116 8.02 11.00 20.77
CA ASP A 116 8.73 11.12 22.05
C ASP A 116 7.79 10.96 23.25
N GLU A 117 6.59 11.55 23.19
CA GLU A 117 5.56 11.44 24.23
C GLU A 117 5.00 10.02 24.35
N MET A 118 4.84 9.33 23.22
CA MET A 118 4.25 7.99 23.18
C MET A 118 5.16 6.91 23.74
N GLN A 119 6.50 7.09 23.74
CA GLN A 119 7.50 6.12 24.19
C GLN A 119 7.23 4.70 23.63
N ILE A 120 6.99 4.62 22.34
CA ILE A 120 6.67 3.37 21.64
C ILE A 120 7.88 2.43 21.76
N SER A 121 7.66 1.23 22.33
CA SER A 121 8.69 0.22 22.53
C SER A 121 8.36 -1.12 21.84
N ASP A 122 7.29 -1.20 21.09
CA ASP A 122 6.87 -2.40 20.39
C ASP A 122 7.51 -2.43 19.00
N GLU A 123 8.38 -3.42 18.75
CA GLU A 123 9.12 -3.62 17.47
C GLU A 123 8.20 -3.68 16.23
N ARG A 124 6.92 -3.98 16.40
CA ARG A 124 5.95 -3.96 15.29
C ARG A 124 5.75 -2.58 14.68
N PHE A 125 6.13 -1.53 15.40
CA PHE A 125 6.07 -0.15 14.91
C PHE A 125 7.38 0.33 14.28
N ASP A 126 8.48 -0.42 14.40
CA ASP A 126 9.81 0.03 13.94
C ASP A 126 9.79 0.41 12.45
N ALA A 127 9.20 -0.43 11.60
CA ALA A 127 9.09 -0.15 10.17
C ALA A 127 8.17 1.06 9.85
N LEU A 128 7.14 1.30 10.68
CA LEU A 128 6.29 2.47 10.56
C LEU A 128 7.03 3.74 10.98
N LEU A 129 7.74 3.70 12.11
CA LEU A 129 8.53 4.84 12.60
C LEU A 129 9.64 5.19 11.60
N ALA A 130 10.37 4.19 11.10
CA ALA A 130 11.38 4.39 10.06
C ALA A 130 10.81 5.00 8.76
N SER A 131 9.55 4.73 8.42
CA SER A 131 8.91 5.32 7.24
C SER A 131 8.65 6.82 7.38
N PHE A 132 8.57 7.34 8.59
CA PHE A 132 8.47 8.78 8.84
C PHE A 132 9.81 9.49 8.66
N GLU A 133 10.93 8.82 9.04
CA GLU A 133 12.29 9.36 8.91
C GLU A 133 12.74 9.44 7.45
N THR A 134 12.29 8.52 6.58
CA THR A 134 12.70 8.47 5.17
C THR A 134 11.97 9.47 4.26
N GLN A 135 10.94 10.16 4.73
CA GLN A 135 10.23 11.17 3.92
C GLN A 135 11.01 12.49 3.77
N GLU A 136 12.12 12.69 4.51
CA GLU A 136 12.95 13.89 4.45
C GLU A 136 13.74 14.05 3.13
N GLU A 137 13.89 13.04 2.28
CA GLU A 137 14.78 13.08 1.11
C GLU A 137 14.10 13.05 -0.28
N GLU A 138 12.78 12.99 -0.38
CA GLU A 138 12.14 13.06 -1.69
C GLU A 138 11.81 14.53 -2.09
N GLU A 139 12.76 15.21 -2.72
CA GLU A 139 12.46 16.40 -3.52
C GLU A 139 11.36 16.08 -4.54
N PRO A 140 10.38 16.99 -4.75
CA PRO A 140 9.30 16.75 -5.70
C PRO A 140 9.87 16.58 -7.11
N VAL A 141 9.78 15.39 -7.66
CA VAL A 141 10.12 15.11 -9.05
C VAL A 141 9.30 16.01 -9.95
N LYS A 142 9.91 17.09 -10.45
CA LYS A 142 9.33 17.95 -11.47
C LYS A 142 9.07 17.10 -12.70
N ARG A 143 7.80 16.80 -12.99
CA ARG A 143 7.39 16.20 -14.26
C ARG A 143 7.74 17.19 -15.38
N SER A 144 8.94 17.04 -15.96
CA SER A 144 9.29 17.72 -17.20
C SER A 144 8.59 17.03 -18.37
N HIS A 145 7.80 17.78 -19.10
CA HIS A 145 7.32 17.34 -20.40
C HIS A 145 8.52 17.00 -21.29
N HIS A 146 8.52 15.77 -21.77
CA HIS A 146 9.59 15.24 -22.63
C HIS A 146 9.51 15.90 -23.99
N SER A 147 10.56 16.66 -24.34
CA SER A 147 10.90 16.96 -25.71
C SER A 147 12.02 16.00 -26.12
N ASP A 148 11.76 15.33 -27.23
CA ASP A 148 12.60 14.41 -27.95
C ASP A 148 14.07 14.85 -28.02
N SER A 149 15.00 14.04 -27.48
CA SER A 149 16.41 14.09 -27.86
C SER A 149 17.06 12.73 -27.52
N THR A 150 17.50 12.07 -28.58
CA THR A 150 18.37 10.89 -28.57
C THR A 150 19.69 11.23 -27.91
N GLU A 151 19.96 10.69 -26.72
CA GLU A 151 21.29 10.66 -26.13
C GLU A 151 21.75 9.20 -25.89
N SER A 152 23.00 8.98 -26.29
CA SER A 152 23.71 7.71 -26.23
C SER A 152 23.92 7.25 -24.78
N PHE A 153 23.65 5.97 -24.53
CA PHE A 153 23.98 5.30 -23.29
C PHE A 153 25.50 5.12 -23.19
N ASP A 154 26.12 5.85 -22.26
CA ASP A 154 27.44 5.49 -21.76
C ASP A 154 27.29 4.41 -20.68
N GLU A 155 28.05 3.32 -20.79
CA GLU A 155 28.09 2.22 -19.84
C GLU A 155 28.53 2.71 -18.46
N PRO A 156 27.80 2.41 -17.37
CA PRO A 156 28.29 2.70 -16.03
C PRO A 156 29.37 1.67 -15.64
N ASP A 157 30.56 2.17 -15.30
CA ASP A 157 31.64 1.39 -14.67
C ASP A 157 31.16 0.77 -13.34
N ALA A 158 30.73 -0.48 -13.42
CA ALA A 158 30.29 -1.22 -12.23
C ALA A 158 31.52 -1.73 -11.46
N LYS A 159 31.97 -0.98 -10.48
CA LYS A 159 32.85 -1.50 -9.42
C LYS A 159 32.02 -1.92 -8.25
N PHE A 160 31.68 -3.20 -8.20
CA PHE A 160 31.09 -3.81 -7.00
C PHE A 160 32.10 -3.81 -5.86
N LYS A 161 31.76 -3.21 -4.73
CA LYS A 161 32.46 -3.36 -3.46
C LYS A 161 31.48 -3.80 -2.38
N ASP A 162 31.85 -4.92 -1.82
CA ASP A 162 31.57 -5.49 -0.49
C ASP A 162 30.12 -5.87 -0.08
N ALA A 163 30.09 -7.05 0.51
CA ALA A 163 28.92 -7.74 1.06
C ALA A 163 28.23 -6.93 2.16
N GLY A 164 26.97 -6.55 1.95
CA GLY A 164 26.09 -6.04 3.00
C GLY A 164 25.13 -4.93 2.59
N GLU A 165 25.31 -4.25 1.47
CA GLU A 165 24.36 -3.23 1.01
C GLU A 165 23.25 -3.84 0.12
N ILE A 166 22.01 -3.64 0.50
CA ILE A 166 20.85 -3.99 -0.33
C ILE A 166 20.63 -2.85 -1.32
N HIS A 167 20.85 -3.13 -2.61
CA HIS A 167 20.54 -2.19 -3.68
C HIS A 167 19.15 -2.46 -4.23
N THR A 168 18.29 -1.45 -4.23
CA THR A 168 16.93 -1.53 -4.74
C THR A 168 16.84 -0.79 -6.08
N TYR A 169 16.26 -1.44 -7.09
CA TYR A 169 16.01 -0.84 -8.41
C TYR A 169 14.50 -0.81 -8.68
N THR A 170 14.01 0.31 -9.19
CA THR A 170 12.64 0.43 -9.68
C THR A 170 12.62 0.25 -11.19
N LEU A 171 11.85 -0.75 -11.65
CA LEU A 171 11.63 -0.97 -13.07
C LEU A 171 10.35 -0.28 -13.51
N VAL A 172 10.45 0.54 -14.53
CA VAL A 172 9.31 1.20 -15.17
C VAL A 172 9.05 0.54 -16.52
N PHE A 173 7.81 0.16 -16.78
CA PHE A 173 7.38 -0.44 -18.03
C PHE A 173 6.50 0.53 -18.79
N ASP A 174 6.75 0.75 -20.07
CA ASP A 174 5.97 1.67 -20.91
C ASP A 174 4.59 1.09 -21.27
N ASP A 175 4.48 -0.24 -21.31
CA ASP A 175 3.24 -0.93 -21.62
C ASP A 175 3.13 -2.31 -20.94
N ALA A 176 1.95 -2.91 -21.07
CA ALA A 176 1.64 -4.20 -20.45
C ALA A 176 2.45 -5.36 -21.06
N ASP A 177 2.83 -5.28 -22.33
CA ASP A 177 3.59 -6.33 -23.04
C ASP A 177 5.04 -6.41 -22.52
N GLN A 178 5.68 -5.25 -22.27
CA GLN A 178 7.01 -5.19 -21.62
C GLN A 178 6.97 -5.78 -20.22
N LYS A 179 5.94 -5.42 -19.44
CA LYS A 179 5.72 -5.96 -18.10
C LYS A 179 5.57 -7.48 -18.13
N ASP A 180 4.73 -8.01 -19.01
CA ASP A 180 4.46 -9.45 -19.13
C ASP A 180 5.71 -10.22 -19.58
N LYS A 181 6.50 -9.68 -20.51
CA LYS A 181 7.79 -10.24 -20.92
C LYS A 181 8.78 -10.32 -19.77
N TRP A 182 8.87 -9.27 -18.96
CA TRP A 182 9.72 -9.26 -17.75
C TRP A 182 9.31 -10.33 -16.74
N PHE A 183 8.02 -10.40 -16.40
CA PHE A 183 7.53 -11.41 -15.45
C PHE A 183 7.69 -12.83 -15.97
N ASN A 184 7.53 -13.06 -17.26
CA ASN A 184 7.78 -14.37 -17.88
C ASN A 184 9.27 -14.73 -17.81
N PHE A 185 10.17 -13.77 -18.04
CA PHE A 185 11.60 -13.95 -17.87
C PHE A 185 11.97 -14.30 -16.42
N ILE A 186 11.44 -13.59 -15.44
CA ILE A 186 11.68 -13.89 -14.01
C ILE A 186 11.15 -15.29 -13.63
N ARG A 187 9.99 -15.70 -14.14
CA ARG A 187 9.48 -17.07 -13.93
C ARG A 187 10.41 -18.11 -14.55
N TRP A 188 10.88 -17.86 -15.77
CA TRP A 188 11.83 -18.74 -16.43
C TRP A 188 13.15 -18.83 -15.66
N LEU A 189 13.67 -17.70 -15.20
CA LEU A 189 14.89 -17.61 -14.41
C LEU A 189 14.79 -18.44 -13.12
N ASN A 190 13.67 -18.35 -12.42
CA ASN A 190 13.42 -19.11 -11.19
C ASN A 190 13.39 -20.64 -11.38
N VAL A 191 13.12 -21.10 -12.60
CA VAL A 191 13.05 -22.54 -12.92
C VAL A 191 14.37 -23.04 -13.49
N ASN A 192 15.13 -22.22 -14.20
CA ASN A 192 16.26 -22.66 -15.02
C ASN A 192 17.65 -22.22 -14.49
N VAL A 193 17.69 -21.33 -13.50
CA VAL A 193 18.95 -20.84 -12.91
C VAL A 193 18.92 -21.08 -11.40
N ASP A 194 19.99 -21.66 -10.87
CA ASP A 194 20.13 -21.92 -9.44
C ASP A 194 20.44 -20.63 -8.69
N GLY A 195 19.93 -20.51 -7.45
CA GLY A 195 20.13 -19.36 -6.57
C GLY A 195 19.02 -19.24 -5.52
N GLU A 196 19.32 -18.64 -4.39
CA GLU A 196 18.34 -18.42 -3.32
C GLU A 196 17.46 -17.19 -3.60
N THR A 197 18.07 -16.16 -4.24
CA THR A 197 17.39 -14.89 -4.56
C THR A 197 17.32 -14.67 -6.07
N ILE A 198 16.42 -13.77 -6.50
CA ILE A 198 16.33 -13.34 -7.91
C ILE A 198 17.64 -12.64 -8.34
N GLY A 199 18.26 -11.87 -7.43
CA GLY A 199 19.53 -11.18 -7.69
C GLY A 199 20.67 -12.16 -7.98
N GLU A 200 20.80 -13.24 -7.20
CA GLU A 200 21.78 -14.29 -7.45
C GLU A 200 21.57 -14.99 -8.79
N ARG A 201 20.32 -15.35 -9.09
CA ARG A 201 19.96 -15.97 -10.38
C ARG A 201 20.25 -15.07 -11.57
N LEU A 202 19.93 -13.77 -11.45
CA LEU A 202 20.27 -12.78 -12.47
C LEU A 202 21.78 -12.64 -12.66
N SER A 203 22.54 -12.55 -11.56
CA SER A 203 24.00 -12.44 -11.61
C SER A 203 24.64 -13.66 -12.26
N GLN A 204 24.13 -14.86 -11.96
CA GLN A 204 24.59 -16.09 -12.59
C GLN A 204 24.26 -16.14 -14.09
N TYR A 205 23.04 -15.72 -14.46
CA TYR A 205 22.61 -15.67 -15.86
C TYR A 205 23.37 -14.66 -16.71
N ILE A 206 23.73 -13.49 -16.13
CA ILE A 206 24.47 -12.42 -16.82
C ILE A 206 25.97 -12.73 -16.83
N GLY A 207 26.45 -13.51 -15.87
CA GLY A 207 27.89 -13.86 -15.74
C GLY A 207 28.37 -15.02 -16.63
N GLU A 208 27.43 -15.67 -17.33
CA GLU A 208 27.71 -16.65 -18.40
C GLU A 208 27.82 -15.95 -19.75
#